data_e5a538f35209b4876ed798483b270b39
#
_entry.id   e5a538f35209b4876ed798483b270b39
#
_cell.length_a   1.000
_cell.length_b   1.000
_cell.length_c   1.000
_cell.angle_alpha   90.00
_cell.angle_beta   90.00
_cell.angle_gamma   90.00
#
_symmetry.space_group_name_H-M   'P 1'
#
loop_
_entity.id
_entity.type
_entity.pdbx_description
1 polymer ?
#
loop_
_entity_poly.entity_id
_entity_poly.type
_entity_poly.pdbx_seq_one_letter_code
_entity_poly.pdbx_strand_id
1 'polypeptide(L)'
;MIAAPDLQYTAACWLVDAITRGTGATRWVVSPGSRSTPLVLALHALGVPLHHVIDERAAAFFALGVARETGVPAPLLCTSGTALAHYLPAIIEASETRLPMLVVSADRPPELHGWGANQTIAQHGIFGAFVRAELDLGTPESLAQLETWGPRLSHFLAAGLAGPDVGPLHLNVPL
;
A
#
# COMPACT_ATOMS: atom_id res chain seq x y z
N MET A 1 17.37 21.65 8.04
CA MET A 1 16.40 21.11 7.06
C MET A 1 16.85 19.69 6.71
N ILE A 2 15.96 18.70 6.84
CA ILE A 2 16.22 17.34 6.35
C ILE A 2 16.11 17.39 4.83
N ALA A 3 17.05 16.78 4.10
CA ALA A 3 16.99 16.71 2.65
C ALA A 3 15.74 15.90 2.21
N ALA A 4 15.14 16.25 1.06
CA ALA A 4 13.92 15.59 0.59
C ALA A 4 14.02 14.05 0.50
N PRO A 5 15.13 13.45 0.03
CA PRO A 5 15.30 12.00 0.05
C PRO A 5 15.28 11.38 1.44
N ASP A 6 15.85 12.08 2.44
CA ASP A 6 15.84 11.61 3.83
C ASP A 6 14.44 11.65 4.43
N LEU A 7 13.64 12.66 4.07
CA LEU A 7 12.26 12.77 4.51
C LEU A 7 11.38 11.66 3.89
N GLN A 8 11.52 11.39 2.59
CA GLN A 8 10.80 10.31 1.92
C GLN A 8 11.14 8.95 2.53
N TYR A 9 12.42 8.70 2.80
CA TYR A 9 12.85 7.47 3.43
C TYR A 9 12.35 7.36 4.89
N THR A 10 12.41 8.44 5.65
CA THR A 10 11.86 8.49 7.02
C THR A 10 10.36 8.20 7.02
N ALA A 11 9.62 8.82 6.10
CA ALA A 11 8.20 8.58 5.92
C ALA A 11 7.91 7.12 5.54
N ALA A 12 8.72 6.54 4.65
CA ALA A 12 8.61 5.14 4.26
C ALA A 12 8.85 4.18 5.44
N CYS A 13 9.87 4.43 6.24
CA CYS A 13 10.14 3.63 7.45
C CYS A 13 9.00 3.70 8.45
N TRP A 14 8.51 4.92 8.71
CA TRP A 14 7.37 5.13 9.60
C TRP A 14 6.13 4.38 9.09
N LEU A 15 5.83 4.51 7.81
CA LEU A 15 4.64 3.92 7.20
C LEU A 15 4.69 2.39 7.23
N VAL A 16 5.82 1.79 6.83
CA VAL A 16 6.03 0.34 6.86
C VAL A 16 5.87 -0.22 8.27
N ASP A 17 6.47 0.43 9.27
CA ASP A 17 6.37 0.03 10.66
C ASP A 17 4.94 0.14 11.18
N ALA A 18 4.27 1.27 10.93
CA ALA A 18 2.89 1.51 11.35
C ALA A 18 1.90 0.52 10.70
N ILE A 19 2.05 0.22 9.40
CA ILE A 19 1.23 -0.76 8.70
C ILE A 19 1.49 -2.17 9.26
N THR A 20 2.75 -2.57 9.38
CA THR A 20 3.10 -3.91 9.83
C THR A 20 2.54 -4.19 11.23
N ARG A 21 2.68 -3.23 12.15
CA ARG A 21 2.08 -3.33 13.50
C ARG A 21 0.56 -3.24 13.50
N GLY A 22 0.01 -2.29 12.75
CA GLY A 22 -1.43 -2.05 12.71
C GLY A 22 -2.24 -3.18 12.09
N THR A 23 -1.63 -3.94 11.18
CA THR A 23 -2.27 -5.09 10.52
C THR A 23 -1.95 -6.43 11.19
N GLY A 24 -0.89 -6.49 12.00
CA GLY A 24 -0.33 -7.75 12.50
C GLY A 24 0.35 -8.59 11.41
N ALA A 25 0.69 -7.98 10.26
CA ALA A 25 1.28 -8.69 9.13
C ALA A 25 2.65 -9.28 9.49
N THR A 26 2.84 -10.55 9.21
CA THR A 26 4.12 -11.25 9.42
C THR A 26 5.02 -11.21 8.19
N ARG A 27 4.51 -10.74 7.07
CA ARG A 27 5.21 -10.65 5.77
C ARG A 27 4.52 -9.68 4.84
N TRP A 28 5.26 -9.16 3.88
CA TRP A 28 4.74 -8.36 2.78
C TRP A 28 4.96 -9.08 1.46
N VAL A 29 4.11 -8.78 0.47
CA VAL A 29 4.26 -9.25 -0.92
C VAL A 29 4.63 -8.05 -1.78
N VAL A 30 5.74 -8.15 -2.50
CA VAL A 30 6.32 -7.01 -3.22
C VAL A 30 6.51 -7.37 -4.70
N SER A 31 5.91 -6.57 -5.57
CA SER A 31 6.24 -6.55 -6.99
C SER A 31 7.25 -5.44 -7.27
N PRO A 32 8.35 -5.72 -8.00
CA PRO A 32 9.46 -4.79 -8.14
C PRO A 32 9.09 -3.58 -9.01
N GLY A 33 9.64 -2.42 -8.65
CA GLY A 33 9.50 -1.20 -9.44
C GLY A 33 10.21 -0.01 -8.82
N SER A 34 10.63 0.93 -9.65
CA SER A 34 11.49 2.04 -9.22
C SER A 34 10.82 2.97 -8.21
N ARG A 35 9.54 3.28 -8.40
CA ARG A 35 8.84 4.23 -7.52
C ARG A 35 8.62 3.70 -6.10
N SER A 36 8.51 2.39 -5.93
CA SER A 36 8.38 1.75 -4.62
C SER A 36 9.71 1.58 -3.86
N THR A 37 10.84 2.00 -4.43
CA THR A 37 12.18 1.81 -3.83
C THR A 37 12.28 2.30 -2.38
N PRO A 38 11.80 3.50 -1.98
CA PRO A 38 11.89 3.93 -0.58
C PRO A 38 11.20 2.98 0.39
N LEU A 39 10.01 2.45 0.00
CA LEU A 39 9.25 1.49 0.81
C LEU A 39 9.96 0.13 0.89
N VAL A 40 10.55 -0.35 -0.21
CA VAL A 40 11.31 -1.61 -0.23
C VAL A 40 12.56 -1.50 0.65
N LEU A 41 13.29 -0.38 0.59
CA LEU A 41 14.43 -0.14 1.46
C LEU A 41 14.03 -0.08 2.94
N ALA A 42 12.90 0.54 3.25
CA ALA A 42 12.34 0.57 4.60
C ALA A 42 11.99 -0.84 5.11
N LEU A 43 11.35 -1.66 4.28
CA LEU A 43 11.03 -3.06 4.60
C LEU A 43 12.30 -3.86 4.94
N HIS A 44 13.36 -3.70 4.15
CA HIS A 44 14.66 -4.36 4.41
C HIS A 44 15.31 -3.84 5.70
N ALA A 45 15.33 -2.52 5.92
CA ALA A 45 15.94 -1.92 7.10
C ALA A 45 15.24 -2.36 8.41
N LEU A 46 13.93 -2.55 8.36
CA LEU A 46 13.12 -3.00 9.49
C LEU A 46 13.09 -4.53 9.65
N GLY A 47 13.77 -5.27 8.77
CA GLY A 47 13.83 -6.73 8.84
C GLY A 47 12.48 -7.42 8.58
N VAL A 48 11.55 -6.76 7.87
CA VAL A 48 10.24 -7.32 7.56
C VAL A 48 10.38 -8.43 6.50
N PRO A 49 9.87 -9.65 6.73
CA PRO A 49 9.91 -10.71 5.74
C PRO A 49 9.17 -10.35 4.45
N LEU A 50 9.81 -10.61 3.30
CA LEU A 50 9.30 -10.27 1.98
C LEU A 50 9.11 -11.50 1.10
N HIS A 51 8.01 -11.52 0.34
CA HIS A 51 7.84 -12.37 -0.83
C HIS A 51 7.92 -11.51 -2.09
N HIS A 52 8.97 -11.72 -2.88
CA HIS A 52 9.11 -11.05 -4.17
C HIS A 52 8.38 -11.84 -5.25
N VAL A 53 7.37 -11.22 -5.86
CA VAL A 53 6.58 -11.80 -6.94
C VAL A 53 6.56 -10.82 -8.10
N ILE A 54 7.16 -11.21 -9.25
CA ILE A 54 7.37 -10.31 -10.38
C ILE A 54 6.05 -9.88 -11.03
N ASP A 55 5.13 -10.83 -11.22
CA ASP A 55 3.82 -10.56 -11.81
C ASP A 55 2.85 -10.09 -10.72
N GLU A 56 2.32 -8.88 -10.88
CA GLU A 56 1.44 -8.25 -9.89
C GLU A 56 0.15 -9.02 -9.69
N ARG A 57 -0.44 -9.58 -10.73
CA ARG A 57 -1.65 -10.39 -10.60
C ARG A 57 -1.38 -11.64 -9.76
N ALA A 58 -0.27 -12.31 -10.00
CA ALA A 58 0.15 -13.47 -9.19
C ALA A 58 0.43 -13.06 -7.75
N ALA A 59 1.08 -11.90 -7.54
CA ALA A 59 1.34 -11.33 -6.21
C ALA A 59 0.04 -11.12 -5.43
N ALA A 60 -0.99 -10.58 -6.07
CA ALA A 60 -2.27 -10.31 -5.43
C ALA A 60 -2.99 -11.59 -5.01
N PHE A 61 -3.02 -12.62 -5.86
CA PHE A 61 -3.59 -13.92 -5.48
C PHE A 61 -2.76 -14.66 -4.42
N PHE A 62 -1.44 -14.48 -4.43
CA PHE A 62 -0.60 -14.99 -3.35
C PHE A 62 -0.96 -14.36 -2.01
N ALA A 63 -1.08 -13.03 -1.95
CA ALA A 63 -1.49 -12.30 -0.75
C ALA A 63 -2.90 -12.67 -0.28
N LEU A 64 -3.83 -12.86 -1.22
CA LEU A 64 -5.18 -13.35 -0.94
C LEU A 64 -5.15 -14.74 -0.28
N GLY A 65 -4.30 -15.64 -0.79
CA GLY A 65 -4.10 -16.96 -0.20
C GLY A 65 -3.57 -16.89 1.23
N VAL A 66 -2.62 -16.00 1.50
CA VAL A 66 -2.10 -15.75 2.85
C VAL A 66 -3.21 -15.25 3.77
N ALA A 67 -4.00 -14.28 3.33
CA ALA A 67 -5.11 -13.74 4.11
C ALA A 67 -6.19 -14.81 4.41
N ARG A 68 -6.49 -15.68 3.45
CA ARG A 68 -7.44 -16.77 3.61
C ARG A 68 -6.97 -17.80 4.65
N GLU A 69 -5.69 -18.13 4.64
CA GLU A 69 -5.11 -19.13 5.55
C GLU A 69 -4.94 -18.60 6.97
N THR A 70 -4.53 -17.31 7.09
CA THR A 70 -4.11 -16.75 8.37
C THR A 70 -5.13 -15.84 9.04
N GLY A 71 -6.12 -15.32 8.28
CA GLY A 71 -6.99 -14.24 8.73
C GLY A 71 -6.32 -12.88 8.83
N VAL A 72 -5.03 -12.77 8.47
CA VAL A 72 -4.23 -11.55 8.56
C VAL A 72 -3.77 -11.14 7.14
N PRO A 73 -3.89 -9.85 6.75
CA PRO A 73 -3.45 -9.44 5.44
C PRO A 73 -1.92 -9.54 5.31
N ALA A 74 -1.45 -9.96 4.12
CA ALA A 74 -0.09 -9.72 3.69
C ALA A 74 -0.11 -8.45 2.83
N PRO A 75 0.38 -7.28 3.30
CA PRO A 75 0.33 -6.07 2.52
C PRO A 75 1.02 -6.25 1.16
N LEU A 76 0.33 -5.80 0.11
CA LEU A 76 0.78 -5.85 -1.28
C LEU A 76 1.43 -4.52 -1.64
N LEU A 77 2.69 -4.54 -2.06
CA LEU A 77 3.39 -3.36 -2.52
C LEU A 77 3.68 -3.44 -4.02
N CYS A 78 3.24 -2.44 -4.78
CA CYS A 78 3.63 -2.24 -6.17
C CYS A 78 4.15 -0.84 -6.44
N THR A 79 4.74 -0.69 -7.61
CA THR A 79 5.13 0.59 -8.18
C THR A 79 3.91 1.35 -8.72
N SER A 80 4.12 2.56 -9.26
CA SER A 80 3.06 3.38 -9.86
C SER A 80 2.59 2.84 -11.22
N GLY A 81 1.46 3.33 -11.69
CA GLY A 81 0.94 3.06 -13.03
C GLY A 81 0.10 1.79 -13.11
N THR A 82 0.13 1.11 -14.25
CA THR A 82 -0.72 -0.06 -14.53
C THR A 82 -0.45 -1.28 -13.66
N ALA A 83 0.69 -1.33 -12.95
CA ALA A 83 0.99 -2.35 -11.95
C ALA A 83 -0.18 -2.53 -10.96
N LEU A 84 -0.71 -1.41 -10.47
CA LEU A 84 -1.85 -1.41 -9.55
C LEU A 84 -3.10 -2.06 -10.14
N ALA A 85 -3.38 -1.84 -11.43
CA ALA A 85 -4.57 -2.37 -12.08
C ALA A 85 -4.60 -3.91 -12.13
N HIS A 86 -3.44 -4.55 -12.13
CA HIS A 86 -3.32 -6.01 -12.13
C HIS A 86 -3.79 -6.67 -10.82
N TYR A 87 -3.96 -5.91 -9.75
CA TYR A 87 -4.48 -6.41 -8.48
C TYR A 87 -6.00 -6.57 -8.47
N LEU A 88 -6.71 -5.90 -9.38
CA LEU A 88 -8.18 -5.84 -9.38
C LEU A 88 -8.88 -7.21 -9.30
N PRO A 89 -8.48 -8.27 -10.02
CA PRO A 89 -9.14 -9.57 -9.92
C PRO A 89 -9.12 -10.16 -8.50
N ALA A 90 -7.98 -10.05 -7.80
CA ALA A 90 -7.87 -10.55 -6.44
C ALA A 90 -8.60 -9.64 -5.43
N ILE A 91 -8.65 -8.33 -5.69
CA ILE A 91 -9.40 -7.36 -4.87
C ILE A 91 -10.90 -7.66 -4.96
N ILE A 92 -11.43 -7.96 -6.14
CA ILE A 92 -12.83 -8.37 -6.32
C ILE A 92 -13.11 -9.63 -5.49
N GLU A 93 -12.28 -10.65 -5.63
CA GLU A 93 -12.44 -11.91 -4.89
C GLU A 93 -12.37 -11.69 -3.37
N ALA A 94 -11.42 -10.86 -2.89
CA ALA A 94 -11.31 -10.53 -1.48
C ALA A 94 -12.54 -9.75 -0.96
N SER A 95 -13.06 -8.83 -1.77
CA SER A 95 -14.26 -8.07 -1.45
C SER A 95 -15.49 -8.96 -1.28
N GLU A 96 -15.72 -9.86 -2.22
CA GLU A 96 -16.86 -10.78 -2.22
C GLU A 96 -16.76 -11.84 -1.11
N THR A 97 -15.55 -12.27 -0.79
CA THR A 97 -15.30 -13.29 0.23
C THR A 97 -15.00 -12.71 1.62
N ARG A 98 -15.00 -11.38 1.77
CA ARG A 98 -14.72 -10.65 3.01
C ARG A 98 -13.36 -11.03 3.62
N LEU A 99 -12.34 -11.13 2.77
CA LEU A 99 -10.98 -11.37 3.20
C LEU A 99 -10.22 -10.05 3.38
N PRO A 100 -9.44 -9.91 4.44
CA PRO A 100 -8.65 -8.70 4.65
C PRO A 100 -7.52 -8.64 3.63
N MET A 101 -7.45 -7.58 2.84
CA MET A 101 -6.32 -7.27 1.97
C MET A 101 -5.92 -5.81 2.13
N LEU A 102 -4.64 -5.52 2.03
CA LEU A 102 -4.13 -4.16 2.02
C LEU A 102 -3.22 -3.96 0.81
N VAL A 103 -3.65 -3.12 -0.11
CA VAL A 103 -2.82 -2.66 -1.24
C VAL A 103 -2.11 -1.38 -0.84
N VAL A 104 -0.80 -1.35 -1.02
CA VAL A 104 0.05 -0.17 -0.89
C VAL A 104 0.64 0.11 -2.26
N SER A 105 0.17 1.14 -2.93
CA SER A 105 0.68 1.54 -4.24
C SER A 105 1.57 2.77 -4.13
N ALA A 106 2.80 2.67 -4.60
CA ALA A 106 3.60 3.86 -4.80
C ALA A 106 3.01 4.69 -5.94
N ASP A 107 3.04 6.01 -5.84
CA ASP A 107 2.53 6.90 -6.88
C ASP A 107 3.51 8.02 -7.21
N ARG A 108 3.27 8.68 -8.31
CA ARG A 108 3.93 9.93 -8.66
C ARG A 108 3.39 11.05 -7.76
N PRO A 109 4.21 12.03 -7.40
CA PRO A 109 3.71 13.20 -6.71
C PRO A 109 2.73 13.98 -7.59
N PRO A 110 1.76 14.69 -6.98
CA PRO A 110 0.63 15.29 -7.71
C PRO A 110 1.01 16.21 -8.87
N GLU A 111 2.15 16.89 -8.79
CA GLU A 111 2.65 17.80 -9.82
C GLU A 111 3.02 17.11 -11.15
N LEU A 112 3.16 15.78 -11.16
CA LEU A 112 3.44 15.00 -12.36
C LEU A 112 2.17 14.41 -13.00
N HIS A 113 1.02 14.56 -12.36
CA HIS A 113 -0.24 14.07 -12.91
C HIS A 113 -0.76 14.99 -14.02
N GLY A 114 -1.34 14.39 -15.06
CA GLY A 114 -1.91 15.14 -16.19
C GLY A 114 -0.90 15.64 -17.23
N TRP A 115 0.40 15.41 -17.03
CA TRP A 115 1.46 15.90 -17.93
C TRP A 115 2.05 14.82 -18.84
N GLY A 116 1.46 13.63 -18.88
CA GLY A 116 2.01 12.51 -19.68
C GLY A 116 3.31 11.94 -19.12
N ALA A 117 3.58 12.11 -17.83
CA ALA A 117 4.74 11.52 -17.19
C ALA A 117 4.70 9.99 -17.29
N ASN A 118 5.87 9.38 -17.50
CA ASN A 118 5.97 7.94 -17.65
C ASN A 118 5.39 7.20 -16.43
N GLN A 119 4.61 6.13 -16.72
CA GLN A 119 4.09 5.24 -15.71
C GLN A 119 3.25 5.97 -14.64
N THR A 120 2.44 6.94 -15.12
CA THR A 120 1.54 7.75 -14.30
C THR A 120 0.12 7.59 -14.81
N ILE A 121 -0.79 7.21 -13.92
CA ILE A 121 -2.23 7.07 -14.18
C ILE A 121 -3.00 7.68 -13.01
N ALA A 122 -4.31 7.86 -13.15
CA ALA A 122 -5.17 8.15 -12.01
C ALA A 122 -5.32 6.88 -11.17
N GLN A 123 -4.55 6.77 -10.08
CA GLN A 123 -4.58 5.61 -9.18
C GLN A 123 -5.74 5.67 -8.20
N HIS A 124 -6.13 6.89 -7.82
CA HIS A 124 -7.27 7.12 -6.94
C HIS A 124 -8.57 6.59 -7.55
N GLY A 125 -9.32 5.83 -6.77
CA GLY A 125 -10.61 5.25 -7.19
C GLY A 125 -10.51 4.05 -8.14
N ILE A 126 -9.31 3.55 -8.46
CA ILE A 126 -9.12 2.49 -9.45
C ILE A 126 -9.86 1.18 -9.10
N PHE A 127 -10.04 0.90 -7.82
CA PHE A 127 -10.75 -0.29 -7.35
C PHE A 127 -12.25 -0.07 -7.13
N GLY A 128 -12.74 1.16 -7.26
CA GLY A 128 -14.17 1.49 -7.14
C GLY A 128 -14.79 0.99 -5.84
N ALA A 129 -15.93 0.31 -5.96
CA ALA A 129 -16.68 -0.20 -4.82
C ALA A 129 -16.10 -1.48 -4.18
N PHE A 130 -15.02 -2.04 -4.73
CA PHE A 130 -14.46 -3.28 -4.23
C PHE A 130 -13.53 -3.09 -3.03
N VAL A 131 -13.14 -1.87 -2.68
CA VAL A 131 -12.39 -1.58 -1.45
C VAL A 131 -13.31 -0.97 -0.39
N ARG A 132 -13.06 -1.27 0.89
CA ARG A 132 -13.81 -0.72 2.03
C ARG A 132 -13.44 0.72 2.30
N ALA A 133 -12.18 1.06 2.06
CA ALA A 133 -11.69 2.43 2.13
C ALA A 133 -10.47 2.61 1.21
N GLU A 134 -10.26 3.85 0.83
CA GLU A 134 -9.07 4.32 0.15
C GLU A 134 -8.48 5.49 0.94
N LEU A 135 -7.16 5.55 1.04
CA LEU A 135 -6.44 6.63 1.69
C LEU A 135 -5.28 7.09 0.84
N ASP A 136 -5.17 8.38 0.65
CA ASP A 136 -3.97 9.06 0.16
C ASP A 136 -3.43 9.95 1.28
N LEU A 137 -2.18 9.75 1.67
CA LEU A 137 -1.53 10.51 2.73
C LEU A 137 -0.88 11.80 2.21
N GLY A 138 -0.78 11.93 0.89
CA GLY A 138 -0.03 13.00 0.24
C GLY A 138 1.49 12.77 0.26
N THR A 139 2.20 13.58 -0.49
CA THR A 139 3.68 13.60 -0.48
C THR A 139 4.18 14.12 0.87
N PRO A 140 5.16 13.48 1.52
CA PRO A 140 5.69 13.97 2.78
C PRO A 140 6.48 15.27 2.58
N GLU A 141 6.05 16.35 3.21
CA GLU A 141 6.65 17.69 3.12
C GLU A 141 7.42 18.09 4.39
N SER A 142 7.08 17.47 5.53
CA SER A 142 7.72 17.75 6.82
C SER A 142 7.53 16.61 7.82
N LEU A 143 8.38 16.55 8.85
CA LEU A 143 8.21 15.61 9.96
C LEU A 143 6.89 15.85 10.73
N ALA A 144 6.49 17.12 10.89
CA ALA A 144 5.24 17.46 11.56
C ALA A 144 4.01 16.91 10.82
N GLN A 145 4.05 16.85 9.49
CA GLN A 145 2.99 16.22 8.70
C GLN A 145 2.89 14.72 9.00
N LEU A 146 4.02 14.01 9.15
CA LEU A 146 4.01 12.57 9.45
C LEU A 146 3.27 12.27 10.76
N GLU A 147 3.31 13.17 11.76
CA GLU A 147 2.56 13.01 13.00
C GLU A 147 1.04 12.94 12.76
N THR A 148 0.55 13.60 11.71
CA THR A 148 -0.86 13.59 11.34
C THR A 148 -1.30 12.28 10.66
N TRP A 149 -0.36 11.50 10.15
CA TRP A 149 -0.67 10.27 9.42
C TRP A 149 -1.17 9.15 10.35
N GLY A 150 -0.71 9.12 11.61
CA GLY A 150 -1.04 8.06 12.57
C GLY A 150 -2.55 7.86 12.76
N PRO A 151 -3.29 8.88 13.20
CA PRO A 151 -4.74 8.77 13.37
C PRO A 151 -5.48 8.43 12.06
N ARG A 152 -5.07 9.01 10.93
CA ARG A 152 -5.66 8.74 9.61
C ARG A 152 -5.45 7.29 9.20
N LEU A 153 -4.23 6.78 9.34
CA LEU A 153 -3.88 5.39 9.01
C LEU A 153 -4.63 4.42 9.92
N SER A 154 -4.71 4.68 11.23
CA SER A 154 -5.43 3.83 12.17
C SER A 154 -6.92 3.73 11.85
N HIS A 155 -7.56 4.85 11.53
CA HIS A 155 -8.96 4.89 11.11
C HIS A 155 -9.17 4.11 9.80
N PHE A 156 -8.29 4.32 8.83
CA PHE A 156 -8.31 3.63 7.54
C PHE A 156 -8.17 2.11 7.69
N LEU A 157 -7.19 1.65 8.47
CA LEU A 157 -7.00 0.20 8.71
C LEU A 157 -8.22 -0.41 9.39
N ALA A 158 -8.81 0.29 10.36
CA ALA A 158 -10.00 -0.20 11.05
C ALA A 158 -11.21 -0.37 10.11
N ALA A 159 -11.33 0.47 9.08
CA ALA A 159 -12.46 0.43 8.14
C ALA A 159 -12.57 -0.88 7.33
N GLY A 160 -11.44 -1.57 7.09
CA GLY A 160 -11.46 -2.81 6.30
C GLY A 160 -10.90 -4.03 7.02
N LEU A 161 -10.26 -3.86 8.17
CA LEU A 161 -9.65 -4.98 8.91
C LEU A 161 -10.39 -5.32 10.20
N ALA A 162 -11.37 -4.51 10.61
CA ALA A 162 -12.13 -4.72 11.84
C ALA A 162 -13.65 -4.64 11.57
N GLY A 163 -14.43 -5.25 12.48
CA GLY A 163 -15.89 -5.19 12.40
C GLY A 163 -16.51 -6.21 11.44
N PRO A 164 -17.80 -6.01 11.07
CA PRO A 164 -18.55 -7.00 10.30
C PRO A 164 -18.29 -6.96 8.79
N ASP A 165 -17.72 -5.87 8.28
CA ASP A 165 -17.48 -5.65 6.85
C ASP A 165 -15.99 -5.66 6.50
N VAL A 166 -15.30 -6.72 6.91
CA VAL A 166 -13.90 -6.95 6.53
C VAL A 166 -13.76 -7.03 5.01
N GLY A 167 -12.68 -6.47 4.48
CA GLY A 167 -12.42 -6.51 3.05
C GLY A 167 -11.18 -5.71 2.65
N PRO A 168 -10.96 -5.51 1.35
CA PRO A 168 -9.77 -4.84 0.85
C PRO A 168 -9.70 -3.35 1.18
N LEU A 169 -8.48 -2.88 1.34
CA LEU A 169 -8.11 -1.47 1.52
C LEU A 169 -7.09 -1.06 0.47
N HIS A 170 -7.12 0.20 0.06
CA HIS A 170 -6.12 0.78 -0.83
C HIS A 170 -5.47 2.01 -0.21
N LEU A 171 -4.16 1.96 -0.02
CA LEU A 171 -3.32 3.06 0.41
C LEU A 171 -2.47 3.54 -0.75
N ASN A 172 -2.72 4.75 -1.23
CA ASN A 172 -1.90 5.42 -2.24
C ASN A 172 -0.79 6.23 -1.58
N VAL A 173 0.44 6.07 -2.04
CA VAL A 173 1.64 6.66 -1.42
C VAL A 173 2.43 7.43 -2.47
N PRO A 174 2.17 8.73 -2.64
CA PRO A 174 2.98 9.61 -3.49
C PRO A 174 4.38 9.79 -2.89
N LEU A 175 5.44 9.51 -3.72
CA LEU A 175 6.85 9.56 -3.31
C LEU A 175 7.73 10.25 -4.36
#